data_9926bed5e070b257aa4def8da95c1d65
#
_entry.id   9926bed5e070b257aa4def8da95c1d65
#
_cell.length_a   1.000
_cell.length_b   1.000
_cell.length_c   1.000
_cell.angle_alpha   90.00
_cell.angle_beta   90.00
_cell.angle_gamma   90.00
#
_symmetry.space_group_name_H-M   'P 1'
#
loop_
_entity.id
_entity.type
_entity.pdbx_description
1 polymer ?
#
loop_
_entity_poly.entity_id
_entity_poly.type
_entity_poly.pdbx_seq_one_letter_code
_entity_poly.pdbx_strand_id
1 'polypeptide(L)'
;MKRFAIPVLIALLLSASFSCRKDFSTLSSTGNLIFSKDTVFLDTIFTNISSSTYAVKVYNKSSDDIHIPAINLGRSPSFYRLNVDGVPGTSFENVPLRADDSLYIFIEATIDYTKISEPIYKDSIVFDSGETLQDIKLITQVVDSHFLYPRDNFRGMLDSTYVKDIRGDSLRERKLSSEELHFKNDKPYVIYGYCTVPENETLTIDAGAKIYFHKKSALVVKKNASIRIEGTADQKVHFEGDRLEPEFSEVAGQWDALWLQAGSKNNLIEHARIKNAGIGIRCDSISPDDAPTLELKNTEIYNSSEQGFLALGSHVRAENVVIGNSRKASVALSKGGTYNFNHCTLANYWSGSFRRDATVQISNTTFDLDKEGKPIETTQNLNEATFSNCIIDGSNARELFLDKNAVDLFAYKFENCLIKFAGTESADLYDFDNTDHYESVFFNEDPYFKDPITNEFQ
;
A
#
# COMPACT_ATOMS: atom_id res chain seq x y z
N MET A 1 -65.64 39.39 -26.95
CA MET A 1 -64.86 38.09 -26.99
C MET A 1 -63.74 37.98 -25.97
N LYS A 2 -63.22 39.03 -25.33
CA LYS A 2 -62.10 38.92 -24.32
C LYS A 2 -62.58 38.52 -22.90
N ARG A 3 -63.85 38.57 -22.56
CA ARG A 3 -64.35 38.23 -21.20
C ARG A 3 -64.64 36.75 -20.91
N PHE A 4 -64.61 35.87 -21.91
CA PHE A 4 -64.79 34.40 -21.77
C PHE A 4 -63.47 33.64 -21.78
N ALA A 5 -62.40 34.22 -22.21
CA ALA A 5 -61.09 33.55 -22.31
C ALA A 5 -60.42 33.24 -20.94
N ILE A 6 -60.66 34.13 -19.96
CA ILE A 6 -60.03 33.99 -18.61
C ILE A 6 -60.64 32.82 -17.83
N PRO A 7 -62.01 32.66 -17.73
CA PRO A 7 -62.55 31.52 -16.99
C PRO A 7 -62.27 30.17 -17.67
N VAL A 8 -62.16 30.11 -19.02
CA VAL A 8 -61.79 28.89 -19.75
C VAL A 8 -60.32 28.54 -19.48
N LEU A 9 -59.41 29.54 -19.41
CA LEU A 9 -58.01 29.32 -19.09
C LEU A 9 -57.82 28.83 -17.63
N ILE A 10 -58.59 29.38 -16.69
CA ILE A 10 -58.60 28.96 -15.28
C ILE A 10 -59.13 27.54 -15.15
N ALA A 11 -60.20 27.19 -15.88
CA ALA A 11 -60.75 25.82 -15.89
C ALA A 11 -59.78 24.78 -16.49
N LEU A 12 -58.99 25.18 -17.54
CA LEU A 12 -57.95 24.35 -18.13
C LEU A 12 -56.76 24.19 -17.17
N LEU A 13 -56.37 25.21 -16.43
CA LEU A 13 -55.32 25.16 -15.41
C LEU A 13 -55.73 24.32 -14.20
N LEU A 14 -56.99 24.38 -13.79
CA LEU A 14 -57.54 23.55 -12.73
C LEU A 14 -57.69 22.06 -13.11
N SER A 15 -57.96 21.75 -14.38
CA SER A 15 -57.99 20.37 -14.87
C SER A 15 -56.59 19.74 -15.02
N ALA A 16 -55.54 20.55 -15.21
CA ALA A 16 -54.16 20.10 -15.28
C ALA A 16 -53.56 19.78 -13.88
N SER A 17 -54.21 20.20 -12.78
CA SER A 17 -53.76 19.92 -11.41
C SER A 17 -54.31 18.59 -10.84
N PHE A 18 -55.19 17.87 -11.57
CA PHE A 18 -55.48 16.48 -11.26
C PHE A 18 -54.38 15.60 -11.84
N SER A 19 -53.20 15.72 -11.34
CA SER A 19 -52.14 14.71 -11.48
C SER A 19 -52.67 13.48 -10.79
N CYS A 20 -53.03 12.47 -11.58
CA CYS A 20 -53.40 11.15 -11.10
C CYS A 20 -52.21 10.57 -10.31
N ARG A 21 -52.14 10.78 -8.99
CA ARG A 21 -51.40 9.91 -8.11
C ARG A 21 -52.08 8.53 -8.24
N LYS A 22 -51.52 7.66 -9.08
CA LYS A 22 -51.78 6.23 -8.92
C LYS A 22 -51.34 5.88 -7.51
N ASP A 23 -52.27 5.48 -6.68
CA ASP A 23 -51.92 4.84 -5.42
C ASP A 23 -51.04 3.66 -5.76
N PHE A 24 -49.80 3.70 -5.23
CA PHE A 24 -48.80 2.67 -5.51
C PHE A 24 -49.19 1.41 -4.72
N SER A 25 -49.97 0.53 -5.38
CA SER A 25 -50.34 -0.74 -4.78
C SER A 25 -49.25 -1.78 -5.07
N THR A 26 -48.59 -2.24 -4.06
CA THR A 26 -47.58 -3.29 -4.14
C THR A 26 -48.11 -4.59 -3.58
N LEU A 27 -47.74 -5.71 -4.18
CA LEU A 27 -47.94 -7.04 -3.62
C LEU A 27 -46.83 -7.40 -2.65
N SER A 28 -47.11 -8.21 -1.64
CA SER A 28 -46.05 -8.74 -0.79
C SER A 28 -45.17 -9.71 -1.58
N SER A 29 -43.85 -9.66 -1.37
CA SER A 29 -42.95 -10.64 -1.93
C SER A 29 -43.31 -12.07 -1.45
N THR A 30 -43.07 -13.08 -2.30
CA THR A 30 -43.45 -14.46 -2.06
C THR A 30 -42.29 -15.44 -2.04
N GLY A 31 -41.08 -14.98 -1.65
CA GLY A 31 -39.88 -15.81 -1.61
C GLY A 31 -39.25 -16.07 -2.99
N ASN A 32 -39.53 -15.21 -3.95
CA ASN A 32 -39.03 -15.29 -5.34
C ASN A 32 -38.05 -14.16 -5.72
N LEU A 33 -37.42 -13.53 -4.74
CA LEU A 33 -36.37 -12.56 -4.97
C LEU A 33 -35.12 -13.24 -5.57
N ILE A 34 -34.50 -12.57 -6.51
CA ILE A 34 -33.23 -13.03 -7.09
C ILE A 34 -32.10 -12.13 -6.58
N PHE A 35 -31.01 -12.74 -6.19
CA PHE A 35 -29.86 -12.02 -5.66
C PHE A 35 -28.67 -12.09 -6.62
N SER A 36 -27.88 -11.01 -6.71
CA SER A 36 -26.65 -11.01 -7.50
C SER A 36 -25.58 -11.93 -6.92
N LYS A 37 -25.66 -12.23 -5.62
CA LYS A 37 -24.76 -13.15 -4.87
C LYS A 37 -25.60 -13.81 -3.76
N ASP A 38 -25.33 -15.06 -3.48
CA ASP A 38 -25.90 -15.80 -2.33
C ASP A 38 -25.06 -15.64 -1.06
N THR A 39 -23.78 -15.27 -1.24
CA THR A 39 -22.82 -15.06 -0.18
C THR A 39 -21.97 -13.82 -0.48
N VAL A 40 -21.81 -12.97 0.52
CA VAL A 40 -20.92 -11.81 0.46
C VAL A 40 -19.76 -12.03 1.45
N PHE A 41 -18.56 -12.15 0.90
CA PHE A 41 -17.32 -12.14 1.67
C PHE A 41 -16.86 -10.69 1.80
N LEU A 42 -16.81 -10.16 3.03
CA LEU A 42 -16.33 -8.82 3.30
C LEU A 42 -14.82 -8.82 3.59
N ASP A 43 -14.09 -9.72 2.97
CA ASP A 43 -12.65 -9.92 3.07
C ASP A 43 -12.13 -10.04 4.52
N THR A 44 -10.87 -9.74 4.71
CA THR A 44 -10.21 -9.72 6.02
C THR A 44 -10.16 -8.29 6.55
N ILE A 45 -10.58 -8.07 7.79
CA ILE A 45 -10.50 -6.76 8.46
C ILE A 45 -9.73 -6.87 9.77
N PHE A 46 -9.10 -5.77 10.17
CA PHE A 46 -8.52 -5.67 11.51
C PHE A 46 -9.62 -5.36 12.54
N THR A 47 -9.44 -5.87 13.77
CA THR A 47 -10.36 -5.60 14.89
C THR A 47 -10.64 -4.11 15.05
N ASN A 48 -11.90 -3.74 15.24
CA ASN A 48 -12.37 -2.36 15.40
C ASN A 48 -12.11 -1.42 14.19
N ILE A 49 -11.66 -1.95 13.06
CA ILE A 49 -11.57 -1.21 11.80
C ILE A 49 -12.74 -1.57 10.91
N SER A 50 -13.35 -0.57 10.29
CA SER A 50 -14.46 -0.80 9.36
C SER A 50 -13.97 -1.45 8.07
N SER A 51 -14.76 -2.41 7.55
CA SER A 51 -14.56 -2.96 6.22
C SER A 51 -14.71 -1.88 5.12
N SER A 52 -14.28 -2.21 3.92
CA SER A 52 -14.79 -1.56 2.72
C SER A 52 -16.30 -1.77 2.59
N THR A 53 -16.96 -0.93 1.79
CA THR A 53 -18.39 -1.08 1.50
C THR A 53 -18.59 -2.10 0.39
N TYR A 54 -19.33 -3.17 0.67
CA TYR A 54 -19.72 -4.18 -0.30
C TYR A 54 -21.15 -3.95 -0.75
N ALA A 55 -21.47 -4.41 -1.94
CA ALA A 55 -22.82 -4.27 -2.49
C ALA A 55 -23.37 -5.59 -3.01
N VAL A 56 -24.65 -5.79 -2.80
CA VAL A 56 -25.46 -6.85 -3.41
C VAL A 56 -26.70 -6.23 -4.04
N LYS A 57 -27.13 -6.78 -5.16
CA LYS A 57 -28.41 -6.41 -5.81
C LYS A 57 -29.47 -7.43 -5.49
N VAL A 58 -30.66 -6.93 -5.22
CA VAL A 58 -31.90 -7.70 -5.06
C VAL A 58 -32.80 -7.37 -6.23
N TYR A 59 -33.20 -8.35 -6.99
CA TYR A 59 -34.01 -8.20 -8.20
C TYR A 59 -35.47 -8.68 -7.98
N ASN A 60 -36.41 -7.90 -8.44
CA ASN A 60 -37.77 -8.34 -8.72
C ASN A 60 -37.88 -8.65 -10.22
N LYS A 61 -38.00 -9.92 -10.57
CA LYS A 61 -38.16 -10.36 -11.97
C LYS A 61 -39.63 -10.65 -12.34
N SER A 62 -40.58 -10.30 -11.45
CA SER A 62 -42.00 -10.39 -11.73
C SER A 62 -42.48 -9.14 -12.50
N SER A 63 -43.65 -9.27 -13.13
CA SER A 63 -44.36 -8.18 -13.79
C SER A 63 -45.11 -7.24 -12.85
N ASP A 64 -45.08 -7.53 -11.55
CA ASP A 64 -45.83 -6.79 -10.52
C ASP A 64 -44.88 -5.95 -9.66
N ASP A 65 -45.34 -4.77 -9.26
CA ASP A 65 -44.67 -3.96 -8.22
C ASP A 65 -44.88 -4.70 -6.87
N ILE A 66 -43.76 -4.97 -6.16
CA ILE A 66 -43.78 -5.65 -4.86
C ILE A 66 -43.28 -4.76 -3.74
N HIS A 67 -43.56 -5.14 -2.51
CA HIS A 67 -42.81 -4.71 -1.34
C HIS A 67 -42.23 -5.95 -0.65
N ILE A 68 -40.99 -5.79 -0.14
CA ILE A 68 -40.34 -6.78 0.70
C ILE A 68 -40.80 -6.51 2.14
N PRO A 69 -41.57 -7.40 2.80
CA PRO A 69 -42.12 -7.13 4.13
C PRO A 69 -41.06 -6.81 5.18
N ALA A 70 -39.95 -7.54 5.16
CA ALA A 70 -38.85 -7.31 6.11
C ALA A 70 -37.51 -7.60 5.47
N ILE A 71 -36.51 -6.76 5.79
CA ILE A 71 -35.10 -7.03 5.52
C ILE A 71 -34.37 -6.83 6.85
N ASN A 72 -33.76 -7.88 7.39
CA ASN A 72 -33.12 -7.85 8.70
C ASN A 72 -31.74 -8.49 8.66
N LEU A 73 -30.88 -8.13 9.60
CA LEU A 73 -29.71 -8.94 9.92
C LEU A 73 -30.14 -10.16 10.75
N GLY A 74 -29.55 -11.32 10.49
CA GLY A 74 -29.89 -12.58 11.13
C GLY A 74 -29.55 -12.64 12.62
N ARG A 75 -28.50 -11.87 13.04
CA ARG A 75 -28.12 -11.73 14.44
C ARG A 75 -28.60 -10.40 15.02
N SER A 76 -28.93 -10.39 16.32
CA SER A 76 -29.25 -9.19 17.08
C SER A 76 -28.59 -9.27 18.47
N PRO A 77 -27.56 -8.45 18.78
CA PRO A 77 -26.94 -7.45 17.92
C PRO A 77 -26.04 -8.07 16.84
N SER A 78 -25.92 -7.37 15.69
CA SER A 78 -24.99 -7.69 14.63
C SER A 78 -23.84 -6.67 14.56
N PHE A 79 -22.66 -7.11 14.10
CA PHE A 79 -21.54 -6.24 13.76
C PHE A 79 -21.58 -5.72 12.33
N TYR A 80 -22.53 -6.18 11.51
CA TYR A 80 -22.81 -5.63 10.19
C TYR A 80 -23.76 -4.44 10.27
N ARG A 81 -23.65 -3.57 9.29
CA ARG A 81 -24.54 -2.44 9.02
C ARG A 81 -24.97 -2.52 7.57
N LEU A 82 -26.23 -2.21 7.33
CA LEU A 82 -26.81 -2.19 5.99
C LEU A 82 -27.19 -0.76 5.60
N ASN A 83 -27.20 -0.51 4.30
CA ASN A 83 -27.86 0.62 3.69
C ASN A 83 -28.72 0.04 2.55
N VAL A 84 -30.02 0.09 2.72
CA VAL A 84 -31.00 -0.47 1.76
C VAL A 84 -31.61 0.70 0.99
N ASP A 85 -31.34 0.76 -0.30
CA ASP A 85 -31.85 1.82 -1.20
C ASP A 85 -31.63 3.25 -0.65
N GLY A 86 -30.44 3.51 -0.08
CA GLY A 86 -30.06 4.80 0.49
C GLY A 86 -30.46 5.01 1.95
N VAL A 87 -31.18 4.09 2.57
CA VAL A 87 -31.60 4.16 3.98
C VAL A 87 -30.64 3.31 4.83
N PRO A 88 -29.88 3.88 5.80
CA PRO A 88 -29.03 3.11 6.70
C PRO A 88 -29.85 2.46 7.83
N GLY A 89 -29.47 1.23 8.23
CA GLY A 89 -30.14 0.52 9.31
C GLY A 89 -29.68 -0.92 9.48
N THR A 90 -30.35 -1.66 10.36
CA THR A 90 -30.18 -3.09 10.59
C THR A 90 -31.48 -3.86 10.40
N SER A 91 -32.61 -3.13 10.28
CA SER A 91 -33.95 -3.65 10.07
C SER A 91 -34.75 -2.68 9.21
N PHE A 92 -35.48 -3.19 8.22
CA PHE A 92 -36.27 -2.41 7.28
C PHE A 92 -37.61 -3.12 7.06
N GLU A 93 -38.68 -2.34 6.92
CA GLU A 93 -40.01 -2.85 6.70
C GLU A 93 -40.62 -2.26 5.42
N ASN A 94 -41.41 -3.07 4.73
CA ASN A 94 -42.21 -2.67 3.55
C ASN A 94 -41.35 -1.97 2.48
N VAL A 95 -40.19 -2.53 2.15
CA VAL A 95 -39.27 -1.96 1.16
C VAL A 95 -39.82 -2.15 -0.24
N PRO A 96 -40.18 -1.07 -0.99
CA PRO A 96 -40.78 -1.20 -2.30
C PRO A 96 -39.76 -1.62 -3.36
N LEU A 97 -40.13 -2.47 -4.30
CA LEU A 97 -39.32 -2.89 -5.43
C LEU A 97 -40.22 -3.06 -6.67
N ARG A 98 -39.98 -2.23 -7.68
CA ARG A 98 -40.83 -2.23 -8.88
C ARG A 98 -40.67 -3.49 -9.72
N ALA A 99 -41.64 -3.72 -10.60
CA ALA A 99 -41.60 -4.78 -11.59
C ALA A 99 -40.33 -4.65 -12.47
N ASP A 100 -39.70 -5.78 -12.73
CA ASP A 100 -38.45 -5.86 -13.53
C ASP A 100 -37.29 -4.94 -13.08
N ASP A 101 -37.30 -4.50 -11.82
CA ASP A 101 -36.32 -3.58 -11.26
C ASP A 101 -35.38 -4.25 -10.20
N SER A 102 -34.45 -3.53 -9.68
CA SER A 102 -33.52 -3.97 -8.63
C SER A 102 -33.18 -2.86 -7.64
N LEU A 103 -32.94 -3.22 -6.39
CA LEU A 103 -32.38 -2.32 -5.38
C LEU A 103 -30.96 -2.76 -4.96
N TYR A 104 -30.16 -1.82 -4.47
CA TYR A 104 -28.86 -2.09 -3.89
C TYR A 104 -28.97 -2.18 -2.37
N ILE A 105 -28.28 -3.15 -1.81
CA ILE A 105 -27.96 -3.22 -0.39
C ILE A 105 -26.46 -3.07 -0.24
N PHE A 106 -26.04 -2.00 0.42
CA PHE A 106 -24.63 -1.79 0.79
C PHE A 106 -24.40 -2.36 2.19
N ILE A 107 -23.26 -3.00 2.38
CA ILE A 107 -22.92 -3.78 3.57
C ILE A 107 -21.56 -3.34 4.06
N GLU A 108 -21.45 -3.06 5.36
CA GLU A 108 -20.20 -2.77 6.06
C GLU A 108 -20.14 -3.53 7.39
N ALA A 109 -18.95 -3.82 7.86
CA ALA A 109 -18.70 -4.43 9.15
C ALA A 109 -17.72 -3.63 9.99
N THR A 110 -17.92 -3.61 11.31
CA THR A 110 -16.91 -3.18 12.30
C THR A 110 -16.99 -4.15 13.46
N ILE A 111 -15.98 -4.98 13.61
CA ILE A 111 -16.03 -6.14 14.50
C ILE A 111 -14.94 -6.02 15.56
N ASP A 112 -15.32 -6.12 16.81
CA ASP A 112 -14.42 -6.23 17.94
C ASP A 112 -14.05 -7.72 18.13
N TYR A 113 -12.79 -8.07 17.90
CA TYR A 113 -12.29 -9.44 18.02
C TYR A 113 -12.58 -10.05 19.39
N THR A 114 -12.59 -9.24 20.46
CA THR A 114 -12.84 -9.71 21.82
C THR A 114 -14.28 -10.15 22.07
N LYS A 115 -15.21 -9.80 21.16
CA LYS A 115 -16.64 -10.11 21.26
C LYS A 115 -17.09 -11.26 20.35
N ILE A 116 -16.16 -11.88 19.65
CA ILE A 116 -16.42 -13.03 18.79
C ILE A 116 -15.69 -14.26 19.33
N SER A 117 -16.25 -15.43 19.13
CA SER A 117 -15.67 -16.71 19.60
C SER A 117 -14.67 -17.32 18.61
N GLU A 118 -14.74 -16.91 17.35
CA GLU A 118 -13.93 -17.43 16.24
C GLU A 118 -13.46 -16.29 15.36
N PRO A 119 -12.30 -16.39 14.71
CA PRO A 119 -11.78 -15.37 13.80
C PRO A 119 -12.67 -15.07 12.58
N ILE A 120 -13.62 -15.95 12.27
CA ILE A 120 -14.56 -15.80 11.16
C ILE A 120 -15.92 -15.45 11.71
N TYR A 121 -16.31 -14.18 11.55
CA TYR A 121 -17.64 -13.72 11.90
C TYR A 121 -18.63 -13.97 10.76
N LYS A 122 -19.76 -14.64 11.09
CA LYS A 122 -20.81 -15.01 10.14
C LYS A 122 -22.15 -14.46 10.59
N ASP A 123 -22.91 -13.94 9.62
CA ASP A 123 -24.29 -13.49 9.77
C ASP A 123 -25.04 -13.69 8.44
N SER A 124 -26.23 -13.16 8.31
CA SER A 124 -26.99 -13.15 7.07
C SER A 124 -27.86 -11.90 6.96
N ILE A 125 -28.19 -11.53 5.73
CA ILE A 125 -29.32 -10.63 5.46
C ILE A 125 -30.50 -11.53 5.20
N VAL A 126 -31.57 -11.39 5.99
CA VAL A 126 -32.77 -12.21 5.95
C VAL A 126 -33.88 -11.38 5.34
N PHE A 127 -34.54 -11.94 4.33
CA PHE A 127 -35.65 -11.33 3.62
C PHE A 127 -36.94 -12.10 3.95
N ASP A 128 -38.01 -11.37 4.14
CA ASP A 128 -39.33 -11.92 4.45
C ASP A 128 -39.39 -12.73 5.77
N SER A 129 -40.31 -13.65 5.90
CA SER A 129 -40.49 -14.50 7.08
C SER A 129 -41.26 -15.78 6.76
N GLY A 130 -41.16 -16.78 7.63
CA GLY A 130 -41.87 -18.04 7.48
C GLY A 130 -41.45 -18.83 6.24
N GLU A 131 -42.40 -19.33 5.48
CA GLU A 131 -42.18 -20.17 4.29
C GLU A 131 -41.56 -19.40 3.11
N THR A 132 -41.64 -18.07 3.11
CA THR A 132 -41.07 -17.19 2.07
C THR A 132 -39.68 -16.67 2.39
N LEU A 133 -39.10 -17.12 3.49
CA LEU A 133 -37.79 -16.66 3.96
C LEU A 133 -36.69 -16.98 2.94
N GLN A 134 -35.94 -15.95 2.57
CA GLN A 134 -34.71 -16.05 1.78
C GLN A 134 -33.56 -15.39 2.54
N ASP A 135 -32.35 -15.77 2.28
CA ASP A 135 -31.19 -15.10 2.92
C ASP A 135 -29.96 -14.98 2.01
N ILE A 136 -29.12 -14.02 2.35
CA ILE A 136 -27.75 -13.84 1.80
C ILE A 136 -26.79 -14.02 2.95
N LYS A 137 -25.81 -14.90 2.81
CA LYS A 137 -24.78 -15.13 3.83
C LYS A 137 -23.77 -14.01 3.85
N LEU A 138 -23.37 -13.58 5.04
CA LEU A 138 -22.31 -12.59 5.28
C LEU A 138 -21.16 -13.26 6.03
N ILE A 139 -19.95 -13.11 5.51
CA ILE A 139 -18.76 -13.73 6.08
C ILE A 139 -17.63 -12.70 6.10
N THR A 140 -16.97 -12.54 7.24
CA THR A 140 -15.83 -11.64 7.43
C THR A 140 -14.78 -12.32 8.30
N GLN A 141 -13.53 -12.33 7.85
CA GLN A 141 -12.41 -12.73 8.68
C GLN A 141 -11.92 -11.51 9.49
N VAL A 142 -11.68 -11.71 10.79
CA VAL A 142 -11.24 -10.65 11.69
C VAL A 142 -9.86 -10.99 12.24
N VAL A 143 -8.94 -10.04 12.16
CA VAL A 143 -7.58 -10.17 12.66
C VAL A 143 -7.40 -9.28 13.89
N ASP A 144 -7.02 -9.88 15.01
CA ASP A 144 -6.58 -9.14 16.19
C ASP A 144 -5.17 -8.56 15.95
N SER A 145 -4.91 -7.33 16.41
CA SER A 145 -3.70 -6.59 16.03
C SER A 145 -3.25 -5.62 17.11
N HIS A 146 -1.94 -5.30 17.10
CA HIS A 146 -1.37 -4.20 17.85
C HIS A 146 -1.45 -2.92 17.01
N PHE A 147 -2.18 -1.90 17.49
CA PHE A 147 -2.31 -0.62 16.80
C PHE A 147 -1.35 0.42 17.36
N LEU A 148 -0.61 1.07 16.48
CA LEU A 148 0.31 2.15 16.79
C LEU A 148 -0.23 3.45 16.19
N TYR A 149 -0.97 4.21 16.99
CA TYR A 149 -1.51 5.53 16.62
C TYR A 149 -0.63 6.66 17.15
N PRO A 150 -0.58 7.82 16.48
CA PRO A 150 -0.10 9.05 17.11
C PRO A 150 -0.89 9.31 18.40
N ARG A 151 -0.21 9.37 19.55
CA ARG A 151 -0.87 9.57 20.86
C ARG A 151 -1.13 11.07 21.08
N ASP A 152 -2.37 11.40 21.45
CA ASP A 152 -2.65 12.65 22.13
C ASP A 152 -2.34 12.45 23.62
N ASN A 153 -1.57 13.35 24.21
CA ASN A 153 -1.31 13.29 25.66
C ASN A 153 -2.61 13.41 26.44
N PHE A 154 -2.77 12.59 27.48
CA PHE A 154 -3.91 12.54 28.42
C PHE A 154 -4.25 13.88 29.10
N ARG A 155 -3.45 14.94 28.88
CA ARG A 155 -3.65 16.28 29.42
C ARG A 155 -3.91 17.36 28.36
N GLY A 156 -4.20 16.99 27.13
CA GLY A 156 -4.40 17.98 26.05
C GLY A 156 -3.13 18.76 25.65
N MET A 157 -1.98 18.48 26.27
CA MET A 157 -0.69 18.88 25.75
C MET A 157 -0.21 17.75 24.81
N LEU A 158 -0.33 18.00 23.54
CA LEU A 158 0.22 17.18 22.49
C LEU A 158 1.73 17.04 22.77
N ASP A 159 2.22 15.80 22.82
CA ASP A 159 3.66 15.56 22.66
C ASP A 159 3.95 15.91 21.21
N SER A 160 4.18 17.22 20.98
CA SER A 160 4.22 17.84 19.68
C SER A 160 5.60 17.69 19.02
N THR A 161 6.11 16.46 19.04
CA THR A 161 7.24 16.17 18.18
C THR A 161 6.69 15.88 16.77
N TYR A 162 7.24 16.63 15.83
CA TYR A 162 6.93 16.50 14.42
C TYR A 162 8.10 15.83 13.70
N VAL A 163 7.78 15.01 12.73
CA VAL A 163 8.74 14.46 11.78
C VAL A 163 8.38 14.99 10.39
N LYS A 164 9.38 15.20 9.54
CA LYS A 164 9.13 15.49 8.14
C LYS A 164 8.77 14.18 7.43
N ASP A 165 7.72 14.22 6.62
CA ASP A 165 7.42 13.09 5.73
C ASP A 165 8.41 13.04 4.55
N ILE A 166 8.29 12.03 3.71
CA ILE A 166 9.15 11.86 2.52
C ILE A 166 9.00 13.00 1.49
N ARG A 167 7.99 13.86 1.64
CA ARG A 167 7.71 15.04 0.80
C ARG A 167 8.13 16.34 1.45
N GLY A 168 8.55 16.30 2.71
CA GLY A 168 8.95 17.45 3.49
C GLY A 168 7.84 18.10 4.32
N ASP A 169 6.61 17.55 4.29
CA ASP A 169 5.50 18.00 5.13
C ASP A 169 5.72 17.62 6.58
N SER A 170 5.29 18.48 7.51
CA SER A 170 5.40 18.21 8.95
C SER A 170 4.22 17.37 9.41
N LEU A 171 4.48 16.16 9.88
CA LEU A 171 3.50 15.25 10.44
C LEU A 171 3.75 14.99 11.92
N ARG A 172 2.68 14.65 12.66
CA ARG A 172 2.82 14.21 14.05
C ARG A 172 3.58 12.90 14.11
N GLU A 173 4.55 12.84 15.00
CA GLU A 173 5.36 11.67 15.25
C GLU A 173 4.70 10.76 16.30
N ARG A 174 4.79 9.46 16.06
CA ARG A 174 4.50 8.41 17.03
C ARG A 174 5.81 7.79 17.50
N LYS A 175 6.37 8.28 18.61
CA LYS A 175 7.54 7.64 19.22
C LYS A 175 7.19 6.30 19.83
N LEU A 176 7.97 5.26 19.54
CA LEU A 176 7.91 4.00 20.27
C LEU A 176 8.40 4.21 21.71
N SER A 177 7.68 3.65 22.67
CA SER A 177 8.17 3.54 24.05
C SER A 177 9.15 2.38 24.18
N SER A 178 9.90 2.34 25.27
CA SER A 178 10.85 1.24 25.53
C SER A 178 10.20 -0.16 25.52
N GLU A 179 8.93 -0.25 25.91
CA GLU A 179 8.17 -1.50 25.89
C GLU A 179 7.72 -1.90 24.47
N GLU A 180 7.73 -0.95 23.53
CA GLU A 180 7.31 -1.15 22.14
C GLU A 180 8.51 -1.36 21.19
N LEU A 181 9.73 -1.43 21.67
CA LEU A 181 10.93 -1.63 20.86
C LEU A 181 11.19 -3.09 20.47
N HIS A 182 10.22 -3.97 20.68
CA HIS A 182 10.28 -5.36 20.26
C HIS A 182 8.96 -5.77 19.62
N PHE A 183 8.96 -5.93 18.30
CA PHE A 183 7.82 -6.45 17.55
C PHE A 183 7.90 -7.97 17.45
N LYS A 184 6.95 -8.64 18.09
CA LYS A 184 6.82 -10.10 18.10
C LYS A 184 5.96 -10.58 16.94
N ASN A 185 5.96 -11.91 16.71
CA ASN A 185 5.12 -12.52 15.68
C ASN A 185 3.78 -13.08 16.22
N ASP A 186 3.38 -12.67 17.44
CA ASP A 186 2.14 -13.14 18.07
C ASP A 186 0.89 -12.54 17.42
N LYS A 187 0.95 -11.24 17.08
CA LYS A 187 -0.10 -10.50 16.38
C LYS A 187 0.49 -9.50 15.41
N PRO A 188 -0.20 -9.19 14.30
CA PRO A 188 0.24 -8.13 13.41
C PRO A 188 0.28 -6.76 14.10
N TYR A 189 1.17 -5.91 13.62
CA TYR A 189 1.23 -4.50 13.97
C TYR A 189 0.58 -3.66 12.87
N VAL A 190 -0.27 -2.71 13.22
CA VAL A 190 -0.88 -1.77 12.28
C VAL A 190 -0.47 -0.35 12.65
N ILE A 191 0.29 0.29 11.77
CA ILE A 191 0.91 1.60 12.00
C ILE A 191 0.11 2.68 11.29
N TYR A 192 -0.31 3.70 12.07
CA TYR A 192 -0.94 4.92 11.59
C TYR A 192 0.01 6.11 11.75
N GLY A 193 0.28 6.81 10.67
CA GLY A 193 1.21 7.94 10.65
C GLY A 193 2.67 7.51 10.76
N TYR A 194 3.55 8.43 11.15
CA TYR A 194 4.99 8.21 11.20
C TYR A 194 5.39 7.67 12.57
N CYS A 195 5.63 6.36 12.63
CA CYS A 195 6.12 5.65 13.81
C CYS A 195 7.65 5.71 13.84
N THR A 196 8.24 6.14 14.95
CA THR A 196 9.68 6.39 15.02
C THR A 196 10.36 5.56 16.09
N VAL A 197 11.49 4.96 15.74
CA VAL A 197 12.47 4.43 16.69
C VAL A 197 13.25 5.63 17.22
N PRO A 198 13.16 5.94 18.54
CA PRO A 198 13.80 7.11 19.13
C PRO A 198 15.34 7.04 19.00
N GLU A 199 15.97 8.20 19.12
CA GLU A 199 17.43 8.27 19.13
C GLU A 199 18.05 7.39 20.22
N ASN A 200 19.14 6.71 19.88
CA ASN A 200 19.90 5.78 20.71
C ASN A 200 19.18 4.50 21.12
N GLU A 201 18.01 4.23 20.51
CA GLU A 201 17.24 3.01 20.77
C GLU A 201 17.38 2.03 19.60
N THR A 202 17.04 0.77 19.86
CA THR A 202 17.01 -0.29 18.84
C THR A 202 15.64 -0.93 18.81
N LEU A 203 15.01 -0.96 17.64
CA LEU A 203 13.83 -1.75 17.39
C LEU A 203 14.25 -3.14 16.89
N THR A 204 13.82 -4.20 17.58
CA THR A 204 13.97 -5.58 17.12
C THR A 204 12.63 -6.11 16.59
N ILE A 205 12.67 -6.81 15.47
CA ILE A 205 11.49 -7.41 14.85
C ILE A 205 11.74 -8.89 14.62
N ASP A 206 10.95 -9.74 15.28
CA ASP A 206 11.09 -11.20 15.24
C ASP A 206 10.71 -11.80 13.88
N ALA A 207 11.26 -12.96 13.59
CA ALA A 207 10.92 -13.74 12.40
C ALA A 207 9.40 -14.01 12.32
N GLY A 208 8.83 -13.82 11.13
CA GLY A 208 7.41 -14.03 10.85
C GLY A 208 6.49 -12.90 11.29
N ALA A 209 7.01 -11.82 11.89
CA ALA A 209 6.21 -10.65 12.25
C ALA A 209 5.60 -9.99 11.00
N LYS A 210 4.37 -9.48 11.14
CA LYS A 210 3.64 -8.79 10.08
C LYS A 210 3.38 -7.35 10.49
N ILE A 211 3.85 -6.42 9.68
CA ILE A 211 3.73 -4.99 9.91
C ILE A 211 2.93 -4.37 8.76
N TYR A 212 1.75 -3.86 9.10
CA TYR A 212 0.84 -3.22 8.17
C TYR A 212 0.84 -1.71 8.37
N PHE A 213 0.70 -0.98 7.30
CA PHE A 213 0.74 0.47 7.32
C PHE A 213 -0.52 1.06 6.72
N HIS A 214 -1.12 1.98 7.45
CA HIS A 214 -2.17 2.82 6.91
C HIS A 214 -1.60 3.82 5.89
N LYS A 215 -2.48 4.38 5.06
CA LYS A 215 -2.07 5.39 4.07
C LYS A 215 -1.33 6.56 4.73
N LYS A 216 -0.24 7.02 4.11
CA LYS A 216 0.66 8.07 4.63
C LYS A 216 1.31 7.71 5.97
N SER A 217 1.68 6.46 6.13
CA SER A 217 2.39 5.96 7.31
C SER A 217 3.78 5.50 6.94
N ALA A 218 4.70 5.54 7.90
CA ALA A 218 6.08 5.13 7.75
C ALA A 218 6.63 4.58 9.07
N LEU A 219 7.66 3.74 8.98
CA LEU A 219 8.52 3.38 10.10
C LEU A 219 9.86 4.09 9.92
N VAL A 220 10.24 4.92 10.89
CA VAL A 220 11.39 5.81 10.79
C VAL A 220 12.41 5.50 11.87
N VAL A 221 13.66 5.24 11.48
CA VAL A 221 14.78 5.03 12.40
C VAL A 221 15.58 6.30 12.50
N LYS A 222 15.63 6.91 13.70
CA LYS A 222 16.27 8.20 13.93
C LYS A 222 17.79 8.11 14.06
N LYS A 223 18.43 9.27 14.18
CA LYS A 223 19.87 9.39 14.41
C LYS A 223 20.32 8.56 15.62
N ASN A 224 21.43 7.85 15.50
CA ASN A 224 21.99 6.93 16.49
C ASN A 224 21.06 5.76 16.86
N ALA A 225 19.88 5.65 16.27
CA ALA A 225 19.01 4.50 16.44
C ALA A 225 19.33 3.40 15.44
N SER A 226 18.81 2.20 15.72
CA SER A 226 18.98 1.02 14.89
C SER A 226 17.64 0.30 14.69
N ILE A 227 17.54 -0.45 13.60
CA ILE A 227 16.51 -1.48 13.41
C ILE A 227 17.20 -2.82 13.13
N ARG A 228 16.68 -3.87 13.75
CA ARG A 228 17.12 -5.25 13.54
C ARG A 228 15.91 -6.10 13.15
N ILE A 229 15.85 -6.48 11.90
CA ILE A 229 14.83 -7.36 11.34
C ILE A 229 15.50 -8.72 11.13
N GLU A 230 15.10 -9.70 11.93
CA GLU A 230 15.74 -11.00 12.02
C GLU A 230 14.79 -12.11 11.55
N GLY A 231 14.35 -12.02 10.29
CA GLY A 231 13.55 -13.06 9.65
C GLY A 231 14.33 -14.32 9.36
N THR A 232 13.65 -15.34 8.88
CA THR A 232 14.24 -16.59 8.35
C THR A 232 13.66 -16.92 6.99
N ALA A 233 14.24 -17.85 6.25
CA ALA A 233 13.75 -18.27 4.95
C ALA A 233 12.28 -18.74 5.01
N ASP A 234 11.89 -19.44 6.08
CA ASP A 234 10.55 -19.97 6.28
C ASP A 234 9.61 -18.97 6.99
N GLN A 235 10.16 -17.98 7.68
CA GLN A 235 9.43 -16.98 8.46
C GLN A 235 9.94 -15.57 8.14
N LYS A 236 9.66 -15.11 6.93
CA LYS A 236 10.00 -13.75 6.51
C LYS A 236 9.20 -12.72 7.32
N VAL A 237 9.81 -11.58 7.56
CA VAL A 237 9.10 -10.41 8.12
C VAL A 237 8.41 -9.66 6.99
N HIS A 238 7.11 -9.33 7.15
CA HIS A 238 6.31 -8.71 6.10
C HIS A 238 6.00 -7.25 6.43
N PHE A 239 6.20 -6.38 5.43
CA PHE A 239 5.83 -4.96 5.46
C PHE A 239 4.92 -4.67 4.27
N GLU A 240 3.66 -4.31 4.53
CA GLU A 240 2.66 -4.08 3.47
C GLU A 240 1.62 -3.01 3.91
N GLY A 241 0.75 -2.60 2.98
CA GLY A 241 -0.40 -1.75 3.31
C GLY A 241 -1.45 -2.50 4.14
N ASP A 242 -2.28 -1.75 4.86
CA ASP A 242 -3.36 -2.29 5.71
C ASP A 242 -4.64 -2.65 4.92
N ARG A 243 -4.62 -2.49 3.60
CA ARG A 243 -5.69 -2.91 2.69
C ARG A 243 -5.49 -4.38 2.33
N LEU A 244 -6.24 -5.26 3.03
CA LEU A 244 -6.09 -6.72 2.92
C LEU A 244 -6.97 -7.34 1.81
N GLU A 245 -7.76 -6.52 1.11
CA GLU A 245 -8.57 -6.98 -0.01
C GLU A 245 -7.65 -7.41 -1.19
N PRO A 246 -7.97 -8.52 -1.88
CA PRO A 246 -7.13 -9.06 -2.95
C PRO A 246 -6.76 -8.06 -4.05
N GLU A 247 -7.66 -7.12 -4.35
CA GLU A 247 -7.45 -6.07 -5.36
C GLU A 247 -6.31 -5.12 -5.00
N PHE A 248 -5.94 -5.02 -3.72
CA PHE A 248 -4.87 -4.16 -3.22
C PHE A 248 -3.55 -4.89 -3.02
N SER A 249 -3.50 -6.21 -3.18
CA SER A 249 -2.30 -7.03 -2.93
C SER A 249 -1.08 -6.60 -3.74
N GLU A 250 -1.28 -6.00 -4.92
CA GLU A 250 -0.20 -5.55 -5.83
C GLU A 250 -0.29 -4.05 -6.15
N VAL A 251 -1.04 -3.26 -5.35
CA VAL A 251 -1.16 -1.82 -5.56
C VAL A 251 -0.04 -1.07 -4.85
N ALA A 252 0.82 -0.41 -5.59
CA ALA A 252 1.93 0.37 -5.05
C ALA A 252 1.47 1.67 -4.37
N GLY A 253 2.24 2.17 -3.40
CA GLY A 253 2.02 3.47 -2.77
C GLY A 253 0.93 3.49 -1.69
N GLN A 254 0.67 2.36 -1.06
CA GLN A 254 -0.29 2.27 0.04
C GLN A 254 0.24 2.93 1.33
N TRP A 255 1.55 2.96 1.52
CA TRP A 255 2.26 3.57 2.65
C TRP A 255 3.54 4.24 2.18
N ASP A 256 4.20 5.02 3.02
CA ASP A 256 5.27 5.89 2.55
C ASP A 256 6.64 5.19 2.46
N ALA A 257 7.26 4.78 3.58
CA ALA A 257 8.59 4.18 3.56
C ALA A 257 8.99 3.45 4.85
N LEU A 258 9.93 2.52 4.74
CA LEU A 258 10.87 2.20 5.81
C LEU A 258 12.06 3.16 5.67
N TRP A 259 12.21 4.09 6.62
CA TRP A 259 13.12 5.22 6.49
C TRP A 259 14.22 5.22 7.56
N LEU A 260 15.45 5.01 7.12
CA LEU A 260 16.65 5.11 7.93
C LEU A 260 17.18 6.52 7.79
N GLN A 261 16.91 7.40 8.77
CA GLN A 261 17.30 8.80 8.75
C GLN A 261 18.83 8.98 8.90
N ALA A 262 19.30 10.15 8.49
CA ALA A 262 20.69 10.52 8.59
C ALA A 262 21.27 10.30 10.01
N GLY A 263 22.36 9.53 10.08
CA GLY A 263 23.01 9.16 11.32
C GLY A 263 22.37 7.97 12.06
N SER A 264 21.37 7.29 11.50
CA SER A 264 21.01 5.94 11.96
C SER A 264 22.16 4.98 11.66
N LYS A 265 22.28 3.91 12.42
CA LYS A 265 23.46 3.03 12.35
C LYS A 265 23.17 1.58 12.67
N ASN A 266 24.04 0.69 12.20
CA ASN A 266 23.96 -0.74 12.50
C ASN A 266 22.57 -1.34 12.19
N ASN A 267 21.93 -0.84 11.13
CA ASN A 267 20.64 -1.38 10.71
C ASN A 267 20.86 -2.72 9.99
N LEU A 268 20.11 -3.74 10.41
CA LEU A 268 20.11 -5.05 9.78
C LEU A 268 18.69 -5.39 9.32
N ILE A 269 18.56 -5.74 8.05
CA ILE A 269 17.31 -6.27 7.50
C ILE A 269 17.63 -7.60 6.85
N GLU A 270 17.12 -8.68 7.43
CA GLU A 270 17.36 -10.02 6.96
C GLU A 270 16.04 -10.78 6.81
N HIS A 271 15.88 -11.47 5.67
CA HIS A 271 14.68 -12.23 5.33
C HIS A 271 13.38 -11.43 5.52
N ALA A 272 13.31 -10.26 4.91
CA ALA A 272 12.10 -9.45 4.87
C ALA A 272 11.46 -9.45 3.48
N ARG A 273 10.15 -9.20 3.44
CA ARG A 273 9.40 -8.87 2.23
C ARG A 273 8.71 -7.52 2.43
N ILE A 274 9.08 -6.55 1.60
CA ILE A 274 8.59 -5.16 1.66
C ILE A 274 7.80 -4.89 0.39
N LYS A 275 6.49 -4.64 0.52
CA LYS A 275 5.61 -4.46 -0.65
C LYS A 275 4.77 -3.19 -0.57
N ASN A 276 4.44 -2.68 -1.75
CA ASN A 276 3.40 -1.67 -1.95
C ASN A 276 3.68 -0.31 -1.27
N ALA A 277 4.95 -0.01 -1.02
CA ALA A 277 5.37 1.27 -0.45
C ALA A 277 5.38 2.42 -1.48
N GLY A 278 5.52 3.63 -1.00
CA GLY A 278 5.99 4.77 -1.79
C GLY A 278 7.47 4.57 -2.15
N ILE A 279 8.32 4.50 -1.14
CA ILE A 279 9.73 4.10 -1.25
C ILE A 279 9.90 2.86 -0.36
N GLY A 280 10.33 1.73 -0.94
CA GLY A 280 10.49 0.49 -0.16
C GLY A 280 11.39 0.69 1.05
N ILE A 281 12.67 1.05 0.81
CA ILE A 281 13.61 1.47 1.85
C ILE A 281 14.25 2.80 1.42
N ARG A 282 14.25 3.79 2.33
CA ARG A 282 15.00 5.03 2.18
C ARG A 282 16.14 5.07 3.22
N CYS A 283 17.36 5.31 2.76
CA CYS A 283 18.56 5.35 3.58
C CYS A 283 19.27 6.69 3.38
N ASP A 284 19.24 7.57 4.40
CA ASP A 284 19.80 8.92 4.31
C ASP A 284 21.17 8.98 5.00
N SER A 285 22.22 9.41 4.26
CA SER A 285 23.53 9.69 4.77
C SER A 285 24.28 8.48 5.37
N ILE A 286 25.57 8.65 5.64
CA ILE A 286 26.42 7.63 6.23
C ILE A 286 26.28 7.59 7.75
N SER A 287 26.57 6.40 8.31
CA SER A 287 26.67 6.20 9.77
C SER A 287 27.79 7.04 10.36
N PRO A 288 27.64 7.55 11.58
CA PRO A 288 28.70 8.30 12.28
C PRO A 288 30.00 7.51 12.50
N ASP A 289 29.93 6.19 12.49
CA ASP A 289 31.01 5.30 12.93
C ASP A 289 31.75 4.61 11.76
N ASP A 290 31.60 5.10 10.51
CA ASP A 290 32.10 4.47 9.27
C ASP A 290 31.63 3.01 9.03
N ALA A 291 30.82 2.47 9.93
CA ALA A 291 30.17 1.17 9.77
C ALA A 291 29.06 1.27 8.71
N PRO A 292 28.64 0.15 8.10
CA PRO A 292 27.47 0.19 7.22
C PRO A 292 26.26 0.81 7.92
N THR A 293 25.64 1.78 7.25
CA THR A 293 24.34 2.31 7.69
C THR A 293 23.29 1.21 7.64
N LEU A 294 23.39 0.34 6.62
CA LEU A 294 22.47 -0.77 6.41
C LEU A 294 23.20 -2.01 5.90
N GLU A 295 22.97 -3.16 6.55
CA GLU A 295 23.15 -4.48 6.00
C GLU A 295 21.78 -5.04 5.58
N LEU A 296 21.63 -5.38 4.30
CA LEU A 296 20.40 -5.87 3.70
C LEU A 296 20.65 -7.27 3.13
N LYS A 297 19.99 -8.30 3.67
CA LYS A 297 20.25 -9.70 3.31
C LYS A 297 18.96 -10.47 3.01
N ASN A 298 18.99 -11.35 2.01
CA ASN A 298 17.91 -12.29 1.73
C ASN A 298 16.51 -11.63 1.67
N THR A 299 16.43 -10.41 1.15
CA THR A 299 15.25 -9.52 1.27
C THR A 299 14.66 -9.21 -0.09
N GLU A 300 13.35 -9.12 -0.13
CA GLU A 300 12.55 -8.82 -1.32
C GLU A 300 11.86 -7.46 -1.17
N ILE A 301 11.96 -6.60 -2.20
CA ILE A 301 11.31 -5.28 -2.24
C ILE A 301 10.54 -5.17 -3.54
N TYR A 302 9.22 -5.01 -3.47
CA TYR A 302 8.36 -5.03 -4.65
C TYR A 302 7.30 -3.91 -4.66
N ASN A 303 6.91 -3.51 -5.87
CA ASN A 303 5.76 -2.64 -6.12
C ASN A 303 5.83 -1.29 -5.40
N SER A 304 6.91 -0.55 -5.63
CA SER A 304 7.07 0.80 -5.07
C SER A 304 6.54 1.87 -6.02
N SER A 305 5.72 2.81 -5.52
CA SER A 305 5.20 3.89 -6.37
C SER A 305 6.21 5.00 -6.67
N GLU A 306 7.38 4.94 -6.06
CA GLU A 306 8.54 5.78 -6.34
C GLU A 306 9.76 4.86 -6.58
N GLN A 307 10.71 4.76 -5.67
CA GLN A 307 11.88 3.87 -5.77
C GLN A 307 11.69 2.61 -4.89
N GLY A 308 12.24 1.48 -5.33
CA GLY A 308 12.34 0.30 -4.48
C GLY A 308 13.31 0.54 -3.32
N PHE A 309 14.50 0.98 -3.65
CA PHE A 309 15.56 1.35 -2.71
C PHE A 309 16.13 2.72 -3.09
N LEU A 310 16.13 3.66 -2.15
CA LEU A 310 16.70 4.98 -2.30
C LEU A 310 17.78 5.21 -1.24
N ALA A 311 19.01 5.47 -1.66
CA ALA A 311 20.12 5.85 -0.78
C ALA A 311 20.65 7.24 -1.11
N LEU A 312 20.85 8.06 -0.08
CA LEU A 312 21.36 9.43 -0.19
C LEU A 312 22.70 9.56 0.56
N GLY A 313 23.83 9.30 -0.11
CA GLY A 313 25.15 9.37 0.47
C GLY A 313 25.37 8.38 1.61
N SER A 314 24.87 7.15 1.47
CA SER A 314 24.87 6.15 2.54
C SER A 314 26.01 5.12 2.38
N HIS A 315 26.20 4.28 3.41
CA HIS A 315 27.05 3.11 3.35
C HIS A 315 26.17 1.85 3.47
N VAL A 316 26.04 1.09 2.37
CA VAL A 316 25.12 -0.05 2.28
C VAL A 316 25.83 -1.30 1.78
N ARG A 317 25.56 -2.43 2.43
CA ARG A 317 25.90 -3.77 1.96
C ARG A 317 24.61 -4.55 1.71
N ALA A 318 24.43 -5.03 0.50
CA ALA A 318 23.29 -5.82 0.08
C ALA A 318 23.74 -7.17 -0.45
N GLU A 319 23.17 -8.25 0.05
CA GLU A 319 23.49 -9.61 -0.37
C GLU A 319 22.21 -10.44 -0.58
N ASN A 320 22.10 -11.09 -1.73
CA ASN A 320 20.95 -11.92 -2.10
C ASN A 320 19.62 -11.16 -1.97
N VAL A 321 19.56 -9.98 -2.60
CA VAL A 321 18.39 -9.07 -2.53
C VAL A 321 17.70 -9.03 -3.89
N VAL A 322 16.37 -9.08 -3.87
CA VAL A 322 15.54 -8.89 -5.06
C VAL A 322 14.80 -7.56 -4.93
N ILE A 323 14.97 -6.66 -5.90
CA ILE A 323 14.25 -5.38 -5.94
C ILE A 323 13.56 -5.26 -7.29
N GLY A 324 12.24 -5.29 -7.29
CA GLY A 324 11.42 -5.33 -8.50
C GLY A 324 10.30 -4.31 -8.57
N ASN A 325 9.88 -4.01 -9.80
CA ASN A 325 8.63 -3.32 -10.13
C ASN A 325 8.39 -2.01 -9.38
N SER A 326 9.23 -1.04 -9.62
CA SER A 326 9.13 0.32 -9.10
C SER A 326 8.76 1.32 -10.21
N ARG A 327 7.89 2.30 -9.91
CA ARG A 327 7.48 3.31 -10.89
C ARG A 327 8.65 4.16 -11.40
N LYS A 328 9.65 4.37 -10.55
CA LYS A 328 10.93 4.97 -10.91
C LYS A 328 12.02 3.89 -10.96
N ALA A 329 13.16 4.12 -10.36
CA ALA A 329 14.22 3.14 -10.29
C ALA A 329 13.95 2.06 -9.24
N SER A 330 14.35 0.80 -9.50
CA SER A 330 14.41 -0.20 -8.43
C SER A 330 15.48 0.17 -7.41
N VAL A 331 16.65 0.64 -7.86
CA VAL A 331 17.73 1.13 -7.00
C VAL A 331 18.16 2.52 -7.46
N ALA A 332 18.08 3.51 -6.56
CA ALA A 332 18.60 4.85 -6.77
C ALA A 332 19.65 5.16 -5.69
N LEU A 333 20.91 5.30 -6.12
CA LEU A 333 22.03 5.72 -5.30
C LEU A 333 22.38 7.14 -5.69
N SER A 334 22.11 8.09 -4.81
CA SER A 334 22.29 9.51 -5.07
C SER A 334 23.19 10.15 -4.01
N LYS A 335 23.82 11.27 -4.35
CA LYS A 335 24.69 12.01 -3.43
C LYS A 335 25.95 11.22 -3.00
N GLY A 336 26.52 10.40 -3.90
CA GLY A 336 27.70 9.58 -3.59
C GLY A 336 27.43 8.50 -2.52
N GLY A 337 28.48 8.11 -1.79
CA GLY A 337 28.38 7.08 -0.75
C GLY A 337 29.28 5.87 -0.98
N THR A 338 28.99 4.76 -0.28
CA THR A 338 29.71 3.48 -0.39
C THR A 338 28.69 2.35 -0.49
N TYR A 339 28.72 1.59 -1.57
CA TYR A 339 27.71 0.59 -1.89
C TYR A 339 28.35 -0.71 -2.36
N ASN A 340 27.88 -1.83 -1.80
CA ASN A 340 28.25 -3.15 -2.25
C ASN A 340 26.97 -3.99 -2.40
N PHE A 341 26.70 -4.44 -3.62
CA PHE A 341 25.59 -5.34 -3.97
C PHE A 341 26.16 -6.64 -4.50
N ASN A 342 25.85 -7.76 -3.83
CA ASN A 342 26.33 -9.06 -4.20
C ASN A 342 25.18 -10.06 -4.36
N HIS A 343 25.18 -10.84 -5.44
CA HIS A 343 24.12 -11.80 -5.77
C HIS A 343 22.71 -11.18 -5.77
N CYS A 344 22.55 -9.96 -6.30
CA CYS A 344 21.27 -9.26 -6.30
C CYS A 344 20.57 -9.33 -7.66
N THR A 345 19.24 -9.45 -7.64
CA THR A 345 18.38 -9.29 -8.80
C THR A 345 17.68 -7.94 -8.73
N LEU A 346 18.10 -7.02 -9.58
CA LEU A 346 17.56 -5.67 -9.69
C LEU A 346 16.80 -5.59 -11.00
N ALA A 347 15.46 -5.76 -10.92
CA ALA A 347 14.64 -5.91 -12.11
C ALA A 347 13.44 -4.95 -12.07
N ASN A 348 13.09 -4.33 -13.21
CA ASN A 348 11.99 -3.37 -13.22
C ASN A 348 11.10 -3.51 -14.45
N TYR A 349 10.04 -4.27 -14.30
CA TYR A 349 8.99 -4.49 -15.29
C TYR A 349 7.69 -3.77 -14.93
N TRP A 350 7.81 -2.60 -14.32
CA TRP A 350 6.67 -1.79 -13.93
C TRP A 350 5.67 -1.58 -15.06
N SER A 351 4.42 -1.99 -14.85
CA SER A 351 3.33 -1.93 -15.83
C SER A 351 2.22 -0.93 -15.49
N GLY A 352 2.22 -0.37 -14.28
CA GLY A 352 1.14 0.53 -13.81
C GLY A 352 1.10 1.90 -14.50
N SER A 353 2.20 2.32 -15.13
CA SER A 353 2.30 3.59 -15.88
C SER A 353 3.58 3.60 -16.71
N PHE A 354 3.76 4.64 -17.55
CA PHE A 354 5.01 4.82 -18.28
C PHE A 354 6.18 5.10 -17.32
N ARG A 355 7.24 4.29 -17.40
CA ARG A 355 8.49 4.43 -16.66
C ARG A 355 9.57 5.04 -17.54
N ARG A 356 10.25 6.07 -17.06
CA ARG A 356 11.37 6.74 -17.74
C ARG A 356 12.73 6.34 -17.17
N ASP A 357 12.75 6.08 -15.88
CA ASP A 357 13.98 5.85 -15.12
C ASP A 357 14.57 4.48 -15.42
N ALA A 358 15.89 4.37 -15.39
CA ALA A 358 16.58 3.09 -15.44
C ALA A 358 16.35 2.30 -14.14
N THR A 359 16.48 0.98 -14.19
CA THR A 359 16.35 0.10 -13.03
C THR A 359 17.37 0.45 -11.95
N VAL A 360 18.62 0.72 -12.33
CA VAL A 360 19.68 1.17 -11.43
C VAL A 360 20.15 2.54 -11.86
N GLN A 361 20.11 3.49 -10.94
CA GLN A 361 20.62 4.85 -11.09
C GLN A 361 21.72 5.11 -10.05
N ILE A 362 22.87 5.61 -10.48
CA ILE A 362 24.01 5.95 -9.64
C ILE A 362 24.44 7.38 -9.95
N SER A 363 24.38 8.27 -8.94
CA SER A 363 24.79 9.66 -9.06
C SER A 363 25.57 10.09 -7.82
N ASN A 364 26.63 10.92 -8.01
CA ASN A 364 27.30 11.57 -6.91
C ASN A 364 26.68 12.92 -6.55
N THR A 365 25.57 13.28 -7.16
CA THR A 365 24.82 14.53 -6.92
C THR A 365 23.40 14.25 -6.44
N THR A 366 22.79 15.27 -5.82
CA THR A 366 21.36 15.37 -5.55
C THR A 366 20.96 16.83 -5.46
N PHE A 367 19.65 17.11 -5.51
CA PHE A 367 19.13 18.45 -5.25
C PHE A 367 18.50 18.50 -3.87
N ASP A 368 19.11 19.27 -2.96
CA ASP A 368 18.55 19.65 -1.67
C ASP A 368 17.80 21.00 -1.80
N LEU A 369 17.08 21.43 -0.78
CA LEU A 369 16.51 22.76 -0.73
C LEU A 369 17.36 23.65 0.18
N ASP A 370 17.66 24.87 -0.26
CA ASP A 370 18.31 25.88 0.58
C ASP A 370 17.31 26.43 1.64
N LYS A 371 17.77 27.39 2.44
CA LYS A 371 16.97 28.01 3.51
C LYS A 371 15.75 28.77 2.97
N GLU A 372 15.81 29.19 1.72
CA GLU A 372 14.72 29.89 1.01
C GLU A 372 13.81 28.92 0.22
N GLY A 373 14.07 27.60 0.29
CA GLY A 373 13.30 26.57 -0.42
C GLY A 373 13.63 26.44 -1.90
N LYS A 374 14.79 26.94 -2.34
CA LYS A 374 15.26 26.81 -3.73
C LYS A 374 16.11 25.55 -3.87
N PRO A 375 16.02 24.84 -5.01
CA PRO A 375 16.89 23.71 -5.29
C PRO A 375 18.36 24.13 -5.29
N ILE A 376 19.17 23.43 -4.51
CA ILE A 376 20.63 23.55 -4.49
C ILE A 376 21.24 22.19 -4.79
N GLU A 377 22.14 22.16 -5.77
CA GLU A 377 22.88 20.94 -6.08
C GLU A 377 23.89 20.65 -4.97
N THR A 378 23.86 19.42 -4.46
CA THR A 378 24.80 18.91 -3.44
C THR A 378 25.52 17.71 -4.01
N THR A 379 26.83 17.67 -3.89
CA THR A 379 27.68 16.57 -4.35
C THR A 379 28.47 15.98 -3.20
N GLN A 380 28.75 14.69 -3.28
CA GLN A 380 29.67 13.98 -2.40
C GLN A 380 30.40 12.89 -3.20
N ASN A 381 31.54 12.46 -2.71
CA ASN A 381 32.29 11.36 -3.31
C ASN A 381 31.42 10.08 -3.36
N LEU A 382 31.36 9.46 -4.52
CA LEU A 382 31.03 8.05 -4.65
C LEU A 382 32.30 7.25 -4.39
N ASN A 383 32.51 6.85 -3.14
CA ASN A 383 33.72 6.16 -2.73
C ASN A 383 33.82 4.76 -3.32
N GLU A 384 32.65 4.12 -3.45
CA GLU A 384 32.51 2.78 -4.02
C GLU A 384 31.06 2.54 -4.43
N ALA A 385 30.85 1.95 -5.60
CA ALA A 385 29.57 1.33 -6.01
C ALA A 385 29.89 0.03 -6.74
N THR A 386 30.04 -1.05 -6.01
CA THR A 386 30.39 -2.37 -6.54
C THR A 386 29.15 -3.24 -6.63
N PHE A 387 28.94 -3.81 -7.82
CA PHE A 387 27.89 -4.80 -8.11
C PHE A 387 28.57 -6.08 -8.58
N SER A 388 28.46 -7.16 -7.81
CA SER A 388 29.05 -8.46 -8.13
C SER A 388 27.97 -9.53 -8.24
N ASN A 389 28.04 -10.35 -9.29
CA ASN A 389 27.08 -11.44 -9.52
C ASN A 389 25.63 -10.96 -9.58
N CYS A 390 25.37 -9.79 -10.17
CA CYS A 390 24.04 -9.18 -10.17
C CYS A 390 23.37 -9.23 -11.53
N ILE A 391 22.05 -9.25 -11.53
CA ILE A 391 21.21 -9.06 -12.72
C ILE A 391 20.57 -7.67 -12.65
N ILE A 392 20.75 -6.86 -13.69
CA ILE A 392 20.14 -5.53 -13.87
C ILE A 392 19.33 -5.55 -15.16
N ASP A 393 18.02 -5.69 -15.04
CA ASP A 393 17.12 -5.86 -16.20
C ASP A 393 15.79 -5.09 -16.00
N GLY A 394 14.99 -5.03 -17.07
CA GLY A 394 13.68 -4.39 -17.00
C GLY A 394 13.04 -4.15 -18.36
N SER A 395 11.94 -3.40 -18.35
CA SER A 395 11.17 -3.12 -19.56
C SER A 395 11.75 -2.03 -20.47
N ASN A 396 12.70 -1.19 -19.97
CA ASN A 396 13.34 -0.18 -20.80
C ASN A 396 14.52 -0.76 -21.61
N ALA A 397 14.91 -0.05 -22.64
CA ALA A 397 16.08 -0.43 -23.45
C ALA A 397 17.41 -0.20 -22.71
N ARG A 398 17.43 0.73 -21.74
CA ARG A 398 18.59 1.04 -20.89
C ARG A 398 18.17 0.96 -19.43
N GLU A 399 18.77 0.04 -18.69
CA GLU A 399 18.43 -0.19 -17.27
C GLU A 399 19.54 0.18 -16.30
N LEU A 400 20.65 0.73 -16.81
CA LEU A 400 21.73 1.35 -16.02
C LEU A 400 21.89 2.82 -16.41
N PHE A 401 21.85 3.71 -15.42
CA PHE A 401 22.12 5.14 -15.57
C PHE A 401 23.18 5.61 -14.59
N LEU A 402 24.27 6.19 -15.10
CA LEU A 402 25.38 6.76 -14.35
C LEU A 402 25.41 8.27 -14.60
N ASP A 403 25.45 9.04 -13.51
CA ASP A 403 25.48 10.50 -13.55
C ASP A 403 26.59 11.02 -12.63
N LYS A 404 27.67 11.50 -13.25
CA LYS A 404 28.89 11.95 -12.59
C LYS A 404 29.04 13.46 -12.67
N ASN A 405 29.11 14.10 -11.52
CA ASN A 405 29.65 15.44 -11.43
C ASN A 405 31.19 15.39 -11.60
N ALA A 406 31.75 16.29 -12.39
CA ALA A 406 33.17 16.25 -12.84
C ALA A 406 34.22 16.50 -11.75
N VAL A 407 33.84 16.99 -10.58
CA VAL A 407 34.77 17.49 -9.55
C VAL A 407 35.10 16.43 -8.51
N ASP A 408 34.16 15.52 -8.21
CA ASP A 408 34.29 14.57 -7.11
C ASP A 408 34.60 13.14 -7.58
N LEU A 409 35.12 12.33 -6.64
CA LEU A 409 35.37 10.91 -6.88
C LEU A 409 34.06 10.17 -7.29
N PHE A 410 34.20 9.35 -8.32
CA PHE A 410 33.10 8.52 -8.82
C PHE A 410 33.64 7.11 -9.11
N ALA A 411 33.75 6.28 -8.07
CA ALA A 411 34.24 4.91 -8.16
C ALA A 411 33.10 3.92 -8.27
N TYR A 412 33.08 3.15 -9.36
CA TYR A 412 32.08 2.11 -9.58
C TYR A 412 32.70 0.90 -10.27
N LYS A 413 32.13 -0.27 -10.02
CA LYS A 413 32.51 -1.52 -10.71
C LYS A 413 31.31 -2.46 -10.84
N PHE A 414 31.20 -3.11 -12.00
CA PHE A 414 30.30 -4.22 -12.26
C PHE A 414 31.16 -5.44 -12.56
N GLU A 415 30.91 -6.53 -11.82
CA GLU A 415 31.70 -7.77 -11.91
C GLU A 415 30.78 -8.97 -12.01
N ASN A 416 30.97 -9.81 -13.02
CA ASN A 416 30.13 -10.98 -13.27
C ASN A 416 28.61 -10.66 -13.32
N CYS A 417 28.25 -9.54 -13.95
CA CYS A 417 26.89 -9.05 -14.01
C CYS A 417 26.22 -9.29 -15.36
N LEU A 418 24.88 -9.44 -15.35
CA LEU A 418 24.05 -9.32 -16.54
C LEU A 418 23.37 -7.96 -16.52
N ILE A 419 23.57 -7.14 -17.57
CA ILE A 419 23.06 -5.77 -17.63
C ILE A 419 22.31 -5.54 -18.95
N LYS A 420 21.07 -5.07 -18.87
CA LYS A 420 20.34 -4.60 -20.04
C LYS A 420 20.71 -3.16 -20.37
N PHE A 421 21.37 -2.99 -21.49
CA PHE A 421 21.81 -1.68 -21.94
C PHE A 421 21.81 -1.59 -23.47
N ALA A 422 20.94 -0.76 -24.01
CA ALA A 422 20.94 -0.38 -25.41
C ALA A 422 21.18 1.12 -25.55
N GLY A 423 22.11 1.49 -26.40
CA GLY A 423 22.49 2.87 -26.66
C GLY A 423 23.88 2.97 -27.27
N THR A 424 24.24 4.16 -27.73
CA THR A 424 25.61 4.45 -28.15
C THR A 424 26.48 4.57 -26.91
N GLU A 425 27.55 3.80 -26.86
CA GLU A 425 28.66 4.00 -25.95
C GLU A 425 29.23 5.40 -26.20
N SER A 426 28.87 6.34 -25.38
CA SER A 426 29.46 7.66 -25.44
C SER A 426 30.29 7.88 -24.21
N ALA A 427 31.62 7.90 -24.40
CA ALA A 427 32.62 8.47 -23.52
C ALA A 427 32.56 8.08 -22.01
N ASP A 428 33.70 7.80 -21.47
CA ASP A 428 34.12 7.75 -20.08
C ASP A 428 33.38 6.82 -19.11
N LEU A 429 32.02 6.88 -18.98
CA LEU A 429 31.27 6.08 -17.99
C LEU A 429 30.76 4.74 -18.54
N TYR A 430 30.63 4.58 -19.84
CA TYR A 430 30.09 3.40 -20.49
C TYR A 430 31.10 2.75 -21.47
N ASP A 431 32.40 2.88 -21.16
CA ASP A 431 33.47 2.13 -21.85
C ASP A 431 33.46 0.69 -21.32
N PHE A 432 32.68 -0.17 -21.98
CA PHE A 432 32.49 -1.56 -21.60
C PHE A 432 33.71 -2.46 -21.82
N ASP A 433 34.72 -1.99 -22.56
CA ASP A 433 36.01 -2.64 -22.69
C ASP A 433 36.95 -2.35 -21.52
N ASN A 434 36.61 -1.36 -20.70
CA ASN A 434 37.38 -1.01 -19.50
C ASN A 434 37.10 -1.99 -18.35
N THR A 435 37.98 -2.95 -18.14
CA THR A 435 37.86 -4.00 -17.12
C THR A 435 37.99 -3.49 -15.67
N ASP A 436 38.49 -2.26 -15.46
CA ASP A 436 38.46 -1.63 -14.14
C ASP A 436 37.04 -1.31 -13.68
N HIS A 437 36.12 -1.08 -14.63
CA HIS A 437 34.72 -0.78 -14.38
C HIS A 437 33.77 -1.91 -14.73
N TYR A 438 34.07 -2.73 -15.76
CA TYR A 438 33.19 -3.77 -16.29
C TYR A 438 33.97 -5.08 -16.49
N GLU A 439 33.99 -5.91 -15.44
CA GLU A 439 34.72 -7.19 -15.48
C GLU A 439 33.75 -8.36 -15.67
N SER A 440 33.91 -9.12 -16.72
CA SER A 440 33.07 -10.29 -17.03
C SER A 440 31.55 -9.96 -17.06
N VAL A 441 31.19 -8.82 -17.67
CA VAL A 441 29.80 -8.36 -17.78
C VAL A 441 29.19 -8.85 -19.08
N PHE A 442 27.97 -9.39 -18.98
CA PHE A 442 27.14 -9.79 -20.11
C PHE A 442 26.09 -8.73 -20.40
N PHE A 443 25.93 -8.34 -21.65
CA PHE A 443 24.96 -7.31 -22.01
C PHE A 443 23.81 -7.89 -22.85
N ASN A 444 22.58 -7.49 -22.51
CA ASN A 444 21.36 -7.75 -23.29
C ASN A 444 21.04 -9.24 -23.49
N GLU A 445 21.54 -10.13 -22.65
CA GLU A 445 21.10 -11.53 -22.64
C GLU A 445 19.79 -11.65 -21.87
N ASP A 446 18.98 -12.64 -22.21
CA ASP A 446 17.69 -12.89 -21.53
C ASP A 446 17.95 -13.54 -20.15
N PRO A 447 17.51 -12.95 -19.05
CA PRO A 447 17.62 -13.55 -17.73
C PRO A 447 16.66 -14.73 -17.48
N TYR A 448 15.76 -15.01 -18.42
CA TYR A 448 14.76 -16.09 -18.36
C TYR A 448 13.88 -16.06 -17.10
N PHE A 449 13.48 -14.87 -16.65
CA PHE A 449 12.54 -14.75 -15.54
C PHE A 449 11.19 -15.40 -15.89
N LYS A 450 10.60 -16.11 -14.94
CA LYS A 450 9.34 -16.84 -15.13
C LYS A 450 8.15 -15.91 -15.41
N ASP A 451 7.93 -14.93 -14.55
CA ASP A 451 6.92 -13.86 -14.72
C ASP A 451 7.36 -12.60 -13.99
N PRO A 452 8.15 -11.74 -14.63
CA PRO A 452 8.70 -10.57 -13.97
C PRO A 452 7.65 -9.48 -13.68
N ILE A 453 6.49 -9.51 -14.33
CA ILE A 453 5.39 -8.56 -14.07
C ILE A 453 4.78 -8.82 -12.68
N THR A 454 4.67 -10.09 -12.29
CA THR A 454 4.14 -10.51 -10.99
C THR A 454 5.23 -10.75 -9.94
N ASN A 455 6.45 -10.25 -10.18
CA ASN A 455 7.63 -10.40 -9.32
C ASN A 455 8.15 -11.86 -9.18
N GLU A 456 7.88 -12.73 -10.16
CA GLU A 456 8.45 -14.07 -10.22
C GLU A 456 9.75 -14.07 -11.05
N PHE A 457 10.87 -13.81 -10.38
CA PHE A 457 12.21 -13.71 -10.96
C PHE A 457 13.02 -15.02 -10.88
N GLN A 458 12.35 -16.15 -10.64
CA GLN A 458 12.97 -17.49 -10.57
C GLN A 458 12.83 -18.23 -11.86
#